data_a6637e109a60d8d0abd169cda8ecde61
#
_entry.id   a6637e109a60d8d0abd169cda8ecde61
#
_cell.length_a   1.000
_cell.length_b   1.000
_cell.length_c   1.000
_cell.angle_alpha   90.00
_cell.angle_beta   90.00
_cell.angle_gamma   90.00
#
_symmetry.space_group_name_H-M   'P 1'
#
loop_
_entity.id
_entity.type
_entity.pdbx_description
1 polymer ?
#
loop_
_entity_poly.entity_id
_entity_poly.type
_entity_poly.pdbx_seq_one_letter_code
_entity_poly.pdbx_strand_id
1 'polypeptide(L)'
;MGIYEISLATVVGINIILALGLNMISGFCGQISLGHAAFYGVGAYTAALFAKAGSPLPVAISAGMIAAGIVGLIVGLASLRVRHDFLAITTMGVGFLFLGIVRQQEILGGELGISAIPSSGFSKIGYLVLVLTLAALVTAFSLWIKRSWMGFAFDAVADDEDTARVVTVDVSAYKLAAFAMGTAMAGVAGGLYTFFARFLMPDDFGFITSITVLSMVAVGGIGSVFGVIIATIMLTLMPEFFRFISDYKLLVYGALLFAAMRFAPEGLAGMAQSLLVHLKLKTRAEEEVT
;
A
#
# COMPACT_ATOMS: atom_id res chain seq x y z
N MET A 1 13.63 -13.42 -20.31
CA MET A 1 12.94 -12.19 -19.85
C MET A 1 13.65 -10.98 -20.45
N GLY A 2 12.91 -10.15 -21.15
CA GLY A 2 13.43 -8.87 -21.68
C GLY A 2 13.67 -7.88 -20.54
N ILE A 3 14.53 -6.87 -20.80
CA ILE A 3 14.82 -5.80 -19.83
C ILE A 3 13.54 -5.09 -19.35
N TYR A 4 12.59 -4.94 -20.27
CA TYR A 4 11.28 -4.33 -20.02
C TYR A 4 10.43 -5.15 -19.03
N GLU A 5 10.34 -6.46 -19.25
CA GLU A 5 9.59 -7.37 -18.37
C GLU A 5 10.15 -7.39 -16.94
N ILE A 6 11.48 -7.32 -16.79
CA ILE A 6 12.15 -7.25 -15.49
C ILE A 6 11.77 -5.93 -14.77
N SER A 7 11.75 -4.80 -15.50
CA SER A 7 11.38 -3.52 -14.93
C SER A 7 9.90 -3.50 -14.50
N LEU A 8 9.02 -4.06 -15.32
CA LEU A 8 7.60 -4.16 -15.03
C LEU A 8 7.31 -5.04 -13.80
N ALA A 9 7.96 -6.21 -13.72
CA ALA A 9 7.85 -7.09 -12.56
C ALA A 9 8.39 -6.42 -11.28
N THR A 10 9.43 -5.58 -11.39
CA THR A 10 9.95 -4.81 -10.26
C THR A 10 8.92 -3.79 -9.74
N VAL A 11 8.27 -3.06 -10.65
CA VAL A 11 7.20 -2.11 -10.29
C VAL A 11 6.02 -2.82 -9.64
N VAL A 12 5.62 -3.99 -10.16
CA VAL A 12 4.57 -4.82 -9.56
C VAL A 12 4.94 -5.21 -8.13
N GLY A 13 6.17 -5.66 -7.89
CA GLY A 13 6.64 -6.02 -6.55
C GLY A 13 6.61 -4.83 -5.56
N ILE A 14 7.04 -3.65 -5.99
CA ILE A 14 6.99 -2.41 -5.18
C ILE A 14 5.53 -2.04 -4.86
N ASN A 15 4.64 -2.09 -5.85
CA ASN A 15 3.23 -1.77 -5.67
C ASN A 15 2.52 -2.78 -4.75
N ILE A 16 2.90 -4.06 -4.76
CA ILE A 16 2.39 -5.07 -3.81
C ILE A 16 2.73 -4.66 -2.38
N ILE A 17 3.98 -4.29 -2.10
CA ILE A 17 4.39 -3.84 -0.76
C ILE A 17 3.58 -2.61 -0.34
N LEU A 18 3.44 -1.64 -1.24
CA LEU A 18 2.70 -0.40 -1.00
C LEU A 18 1.22 -0.66 -0.73
N ALA A 19 0.57 -1.49 -1.56
CA ALA A 19 -0.84 -1.85 -1.41
C ALA A 19 -1.11 -2.67 -0.14
N LEU A 20 -0.22 -3.60 0.23
CA LEU A 20 -0.32 -4.33 1.49
C LEU A 20 -0.14 -3.41 2.71
N GLY A 21 0.71 -2.37 2.61
CA GLY A 21 0.83 -1.33 3.62
C GLY A 21 -0.49 -0.58 3.82
N LEU A 22 -1.16 -0.18 2.75
CA LEU A 22 -2.49 0.45 2.85
C LEU A 22 -3.54 -0.54 3.37
N ASN A 23 -3.50 -1.80 2.92
CA ASN A 23 -4.42 -2.84 3.38
C ASN A 23 -4.27 -3.14 4.88
N MET A 24 -3.08 -2.95 5.46
CA MET A 24 -2.88 -3.02 6.92
C MET A 24 -3.68 -1.95 7.65
N ILE A 25 -3.70 -0.72 7.13
CA ILE A 25 -4.40 0.43 7.73
C ILE A 25 -5.89 0.35 7.44
N SER A 26 -6.24 0.29 6.15
CA SER A 26 -7.63 0.40 5.69
C SER A 26 -8.36 -0.94 5.68
N GLY A 27 -7.64 -2.03 5.42
CA GLY A 27 -8.22 -3.35 5.29
C GLY A 27 -8.38 -4.09 6.61
N PHE A 28 -7.35 -4.08 7.45
CA PHE A 28 -7.41 -4.84 8.72
C PHE A 28 -8.05 -4.01 9.84
N CYS A 29 -7.73 -2.72 9.93
CA CYS A 29 -8.18 -1.86 11.02
C CYS A 29 -9.31 -0.89 10.63
N GLY A 30 -9.83 -0.98 9.40
CA GLY A 30 -10.96 -0.18 8.92
C GLY A 30 -10.66 1.32 8.72
N GLN A 31 -9.42 1.79 8.83
CA GLN A 31 -9.07 3.19 8.77
C GLN A 31 -8.80 3.65 7.33
N ILE A 32 -9.77 4.24 6.65
CA ILE A 32 -9.61 4.71 5.26
C ILE A 32 -8.59 5.85 5.21
N SER A 33 -7.50 5.65 4.43
CA SER A 33 -6.45 6.65 4.22
C SER A 33 -6.33 7.02 2.75
N LEU A 34 -6.42 8.33 2.45
CA LEU A 34 -6.20 8.92 1.13
C LEU A 34 -4.82 9.60 0.99
N GLY A 35 -4.00 9.53 2.02
CA GLY A 35 -2.65 10.12 2.07
C GLY A 35 -1.52 9.10 2.05
N HIS A 36 -1.76 7.85 1.67
CA HIS A 36 -0.76 6.78 1.77
C HIS A 36 0.49 7.03 0.92
N ALA A 37 0.34 7.72 -0.22
CA ALA A 37 1.46 8.13 -1.07
C ALA A 37 2.44 9.09 -0.37
N ALA A 38 2.00 9.87 0.63
CA ALA A 38 2.92 10.72 1.41
C ALA A 38 3.93 9.87 2.21
N PHE A 39 3.50 8.79 2.84
CA PHE A 39 4.38 7.89 3.58
C PHE A 39 5.33 7.12 2.66
N TYR A 40 4.84 6.74 1.47
CA TYR A 40 5.66 6.21 0.39
C TYR A 40 6.73 7.23 -0.02
N GLY A 41 6.36 8.52 -0.17
CA GLY A 41 7.27 9.62 -0.45
C GLY A 41 8.27 9.87 0.68
N VAL A 42 7.85 9.91 1.94
CA VAL A 42 8.75 10.05 3.09
C VAL A 42 9.83 8.97 3.06
N GLY A 43 9.43 7.71 2.81
CA GLY A 43 10.37 6.60 2.67
C GLY A 43 11.34 6.79 1.50
N ALA A 44 10.82 7.20 0.34
CA ALA A 44 11.61 7.42 -0.86
C ALA A 44 12.64 8.54 -0.69
N TYR A 45 12.20 9.70 -0.22
CA TYR A 45 13.08 10.85 -0.03
C TYR A 45 14.13 10.60 1.07
N THR A 46 13.75 9.93 2.15
CA THR A 46 14.71 9.52 3.19
C THR A 46 15.76 8.57 2.63
N ALA A 47 15.35 7.55 1.90
CA ALA A 47 16.27 6.61 1.28
C ALA A 47 17.18 7.29 0.24
N ALA A 48 16.66 8.26 -0.52
CA ALA A 48 17.45 9.04 -1.47
C ALA A 48 18.55 9.87 -0.79
N LEU A 49 18.24 10.54 0.33
CA LEU A 49 19.22 11.30 1.10
C LEU A 49 20.32 10.41 1.66
N PHE A 50 19.97 9.26 2.25
CA PHE A 50 20.92 8.28 2.76
C PHE A 50 21.78 7.69 1.64
N ALA A 51 21.19 7.37 0.48
CA ALA A 51 21.93 6.89 -0.67
C ALA A 51 22.94 7.92 -1.19
N LYS A 52 22.55 9.21 -1.27
CA LYS A 52 23.46 10.32 -1.64
C LYS A 52 24.57 10.55 -0.62
N ALA A 53 24.32 10.24 0.65
CA ALA A 53 25.34 10.28 1.70
C ALA A 53 26.28 9.05 1.67
N GLY A 54 26.13 8.15 0.68
CA GLY A 54 26.99 6.97 0.51
C GLY A 54 26.60 5.78 1.35
N SER A 55 25.41 5.78 1.97
CA SER A 55 24.94 4.64 2.76
C SER A 55 24.58 3.44 1.86
N PRO A 56 24.86 2.20 2.30
CA PRO A 56 24.48 1.00 1.55
C PRO A 56 22.96 0.86 1.47
N LEU A 57 22.48 0.21 0.40
CA LEU A 57 21.06 0.01 0.10
C LEU A 57 20.21 -0.47 1.30
N PRO A 58 20.59 -1.49 2.08
CA PRO A 58 19.78 -1.95 3.19
C PRO A 58 19.59 -0.86 4.28
N VAL A 59 20.62 -0.05 4.52
CA VAL A 59 20.55 1.05 5.50
C VAL A 59 19.64 2.15 5.00
N ALA A 60 19.71 2.51 3.71
CA ALA A 60 18.84 3.51 3.12
C ALA A 60 17.34 3.08 3.16
N ILE A 61 17.05 1.82 2.82
CA ILE A 61 15.68 1.28 2.87
C ILE A 61 15.17 1.24 4.32
N SER A 62 15.97 0.76 5.27
CA SER A 62 15.56 0.70 6.68
C SER A 62 15.38 2.10 7.28
N ALA A 63 16.19 3.07 6.91
CA ALA A 63 15.98 4.47 7.30
C ALA A 63 14.65 5.01 6.74
N GLY A 64 14.34 4.75 5.47
CA GLY A 64 13.06 5.09 4.86
C GLY A 64 11.86 4.43 5.55
N MET A 65 11.97 3.15 5.89
CA MET A 65 10.96 2.40 6.66
C MET A 65 10.70 3.04 8.03
N ILE A 66 11.76 3.33 8.78
CA ILE A 66 11.66 3.93 10.12
C ILE A 66 11.08 5.35 10.05
N ALA A 67 11.56 6.18 9.12
CA ALA A 67 11.08 7.55 8.96
C ALA A 67 9.58 7.56 8.60
N ALA A 68 9.15 6.74 7.65
CA ALA A 68 7.74 6.63 7.28
C ALA A 68 6.88 6.09 8.44
N GLY A 69 7.39 5.11 9.20
CA GLY A 69 6.72 4.59 10.39
C GLY A 69 6.56 5.65 11.50
N ILE A 70 7.59 6.47 11.76
CA ILE A 70 7.51 7.54 12.74
C ILE A 70 6.51 8.62 12.31
N VAL A 71 6.57 9.06 11.05
CA VAL A 71 5.60 10.02 10.51
C VAL A 71 4.19 9.44 10.56
N GLY A 72 4.05 8.14 10.24
CA GLY A 72 2.80 7.42 10.37
C GLY A 72 2.26 7.37 11.80
N LEU A 73 3.11 7.15 12.80
CA LEU A 73 2.73 7.24 14.21
C LEU A 73 2.24 8.63 14.60
N ILE A 74 2.93 9.68 14.16
CA ILE A 74 2.53 11.08 14.44
C ILE A 74 1.15 11.37 13.83
N VAL A 75 0.95 11.00 12.57
CA VAL A 75 -0.34 11.16 11.89
C VAL A 75 -1.40 10.28 12.53
N GLY A 76 -1.06 9.05 12.89
CA GLY A 76 -1.94 8.12 13.62
C GLY A 76 -2.40 8.71 14.96
N LEU A 77 -1.51 9.32 15.74
CA LEU A 77 -1.86 10.01 16.99
C LEU A 77 -2.84 11.18 16.76
N ALA A 78 -2.59 11.97 15.71
CA ALA A 78 -3.52 13.04 15.32
C ALA A 78 -4.87 12.47 14.89
N SER A 79 -4.89 11.32 14.20
CA SER A 79 -6.09 10.67 13.70
C SER A 79 -7.02 10.14 14.80
N LEU A 80 -6.47 9.77 15.98
CA LEU A 80 -7.28 9.31 17.11
C LEU A 80 -8.28 10.35 17.63
N ARG A 81 -8.02 11.65 17.36
CA ARG A 81 -8.90 12.77 17.74
C ARG A 81 -9.95 13.09 16.67
N VAL A 82 -9.87 12.45 15.53
CA VAL A 82 -10.73 12.70 14.37
C VAL A 82 -11.75 11.56 14.26
N ARG A 83 -13.02 11.92 13.98
CA ARG A 83 -14.05 10.91 13.73
C ARG A 83 -13.70 10.10 12.48
N HIS A 84 -14.12 8.85 12.46
CA HIS A 84 -13.81 7.86 11.40
C HIS A 84 -14.00 8.43 9.98
N ASP A 85 -15.12 9.11 9.75
CA ASP A 85 -15.49 9.67 8.44
C ASP A 85 -14.54 10.78 7.95
N PHE A 86 -13.90 11.50 8.87
CA PHE A 86 -12.99 12.60 8.55
C PHE A 86 -11.54 12.20 8.42
N LEU A 87 -11.21 10.95 8.75
CA LEU A 87 -9.83 10.44 8.68
C LEU A 87 -9.27 10.47 7.25
N ALA A 88 -10.09 10.11 6.27
CA ALA A 88 -9.72 10.13 4.86
C ALA A 88 -9.31 11.55 4.41
N ILE A 89 -10.08 12.58 4.83
CA ILE A 89 -9.80 14.00 4.53
C ILE A 89 -8.54 14.45 5.25
N THR A 90 -8.36 14.06 6.51
CA THR A 90 -7.16 14.40 7.29
C THR A 90 -5.90 13.81 6.66
N THR A 91 -5.92 12.55 6.28
CA THR A 91 -4.77 11.89 5.62
C THR A 91 -4.49 12.46 4.23
N MET A 92 -5.52 12.88 3.48
CA MET A 92 -5.37 13.62 2.23
C MET A 92 -4.65 14.95 2.47
N GLY A 93 -5.01 15.68 3.54
CA GLY A 93 -4.32 16.91 3.97
C GLY A 93 -2.84 16.66 4.28
N VAL A 94 -2.49 15.53 4.91
CA VAL A 94 -1.10 15.11 5.12
C VAL A 94 -0.37 14.91 3.78
N GLY A 95 -1.05 14.38 2.76
CA GLY A 95 -0.51 14.25 1.41
C GLY A 95 -0.13 15.60 0.80
N PHE A 96 -1.01 16.59 0.88
CA PHE A 96 -0.72 17.95 0.38
C PHE A 96 0.37 18.64 1.20
N LEU A 97 0.39 18.44 2.51
CA LEU A 97 1.43 18.97 3.39
C LEU A 97 2.80 18.41 3.03
N PHE A 98 2.90 17.10 2.80
CA PHE A 98 4.13 16.46 2.33
C PHE A 98 4.62 17.07 1.02
N LEU A 99 3.74 17.20 0.01
CA LEU A 99 4.10 17.82 -1.27
C LEU A 99 4.56 19.27 -1.10
N GLY A 100 3.88 20.05 -0.24
CA GLY A 100 4.25 21.42 0.05
C GLY A 100 5.64 21.53 0.68
N ILE A 101 5.97 20.66 1.64
CA ILE A 101 7.30 20.61 2.27
C ILE A 101 8.36 20.26 1.25
N VAL A 102 8.14 19.19 0.46
CA VAL A 102 9.14 18.72 -0.52
C VAL A 102 9.44 19.78 -1.56
N ARG A 103 8.42 20.46 -2.08
CA ARG A 103 8.59 21.50 -3.11
C ARG A 103 9.30 22.74 -2.61
N GLN A 104 9.22 23.06 -1.32
CA GLN A 104 9.87 24.23 -0.73
C GLN A 104 11.31 23.98 -0.26
N GLN A 105 11.68 22.73 0.01
CA GLN A 105 12.98 22.39 0.58
C GLN A 105 14.01 22.07 -0.52
N GLU A 106 15.02 22.92 -0.68
CA GLU A 106 16.10 22.73 -1.65
C GLU A 106 16.90 21.42 -1.42
N ILE A 107 17.04 21.00 -0.16
CA ILE A 107 17.70 19.73 0.21
C ILE A 107 16.95 18.53 -0.38
N LEU A 108 15.64 18.65 -0.56
CA LEU A 108 14.78 17.63 -1.17
C LEU A 108 14.65 17.81 -2.69
N GLY A 109 15.40 18.76 -3.28
CA GLY A 109 15.39 19.04 -4.71
C GLY A 109 14.27 19.97 -5.17
N GLY A 110 13.40 20.44 -4.26
CA GLY A 110 12.31 21.37 -4.58
C GLY A 110 11.34 20.82 -5.60
N GLU A 111 10.84 21.66 -6.49
CA GLU A 111 9.91 21.26 -7.57
C GLU A 111 10.56 20.32 -8.61
N LEU A 112 11.88 20.40 -8.80
CA LEU A 112 12.61 19.57 -9.76
C LEU A 112 12.85 18.14 -9.25
N GLY A 113 12.70 17.92 -7.95
CA GLY A 113 12.92 16.62 -7.33
C GLY A 113 14.38 16.25 -7.13
N ILE A 114 14.63 15.04 -6.62
CA ILE A 114 15.99 14.53 -6.37
C ILE A 114 16.47 13.70 -7.56
N SER A 115 17.59 14.14 -8.14
CA SER A 115 18.31 13.44 -9.21
C SER A 115 19.66 12.88 -8.73
N ALA A 116 20.32 12.14 -9.62
CA ALA A 116 21.65 11.58 -9.39
C ALA A 116 21.72 10.63 -8.16
N ILE A 117 20.70 9.82 -7.96
CA ILE A 117 20.68 8.79 -6.94
C ILE A 117 21.62 7.64 -7.36
N PRO A 118 22.54 7.20 -6.49
CA PRO A 118 23.45 6.11 -6.80
C PRO A 118 22.71 4.83 -7.19
N SER A 119 23.34 3.99 -8.02
CA SER A 119 22.78 2.69 -8.36
C SER A 119 22.81 1.76 -7.15
N SER A 120 21.88 0.82 -7.11
CA SER A 120 21.79 -0.21 -6.06
C SER A 120 23.00 -1.14 -5.96
N GLY A 121 23.91 -1.12 -6.97
CA GLY A 121 25.01 -2.06 -7.08
C GLY A 121 24.61 -3.47 -7.54
N PHE A 122 23.32 -3.75 -7.61
CA PHE A 122 22.80 -5.04 -8.10
C PHE A 122 22.58 -5.02 -9.61
N SER A 123 22.69 -6.22 -10.24
CA SER A 123 22.18 -6.40 -11.60
C SER A 123 20.66 -6.22 -11.61
N LYS A 124 20.07 -5.95 -12.77
CA LYS A 124 18.61 -5.79 -12.90
C LYS A 124 17.83 -7.00 -12.37
N ILE A 125 18.33 -8.21 -12.64
CA ILE A 125 17.74 -9.45 -12.14
C ILE A 125 17.93 -9.58 -10.62
N GLY A 126 19.12 -9.26 -10.11
CA GLY A 126 19.39 -9.29 -8.68
C GLY A 126 18.51 -8.31 -7.91
N TYR A 127 18.24 -7.13 -8.48
CA TYR A 127 17.33 -6.15 -7.89
C TYR A 127 15.88 -6.64 -7.91
N LEU A 128 15.42 -7.24 -9.01
CA LEU A 128 14.09 -7.86 -9.07
C LEU A 128 13.92 -8.94 -7.99
N VAL A 129 14.91 -9.84 -7.84
CA VAL A 129 14.88 -10.89 -6.80
C VAL A 129 14.78 -10.28 -5.40
N LEU A 130 15.54 -9.23 -5.12
CA LEU A 130 15.46 -8.51 -3.85
C LEU A 130 14.06 -7.93 -3.60
N VAL A 131 13.48 -7.26 -4.60
CA VAL A 131 12.13 -6.68 -4.49
C VAL A 131 11.08 -7.77 -4.26
N LEU A 132 11.12 -8.86 -5.03
CA LEU A 132 10.18 -9.98 -4.86
C LEU A 132 10.35 -10.68 -3.51
N THR A 133 11.57 -10.80 -3.02
CA THR A 133 11.84 -11.38 -1.68
C THR A 133 11.23 -10.48 -0.58
N LEU A 134 11.40 -9.16 -0.67
CA LEU A 134 10.79 -8.23 0.27
C LEU A 134 9.26 -8.24 0.15
N ALA A 135 8.70 -8.30 -1.05
CA ALA A 135 7.26 -8.43 -1.27
C ALA A 135 6.71 -9.72 -0.64
N ALA A 136 7.43 -10.85 -0.80
CA ALA A 136 7.07 -12.12 -0.16
C ALA A 136 7.15 -12.05 1.37
N LEU A 137 8.17 -11.40 1.92
CA LEU A 137 8.30 -11.19 3.37
C LEU A 137 7.17 -10.31 3.92
N VAL A 138 6.84 -9.21 3.24
CA VAL A 138 5.71 -8.34 3.64
C VAL A 138 4.38 -9.09 3.53
N THR A 139 4.20 -9.91 2.49
CA THR A 139 3.03 -10.78 2.36
C THR A 139 2.94 -11.78 3.50
N ALA A 140 4.02 -12.48 3.81
CA ALA A 140 4.08 -13.43 4.92
C ALA A 140 3.80 -12.74 6.27
N PHE A 141 4.35 -11.54 6.48
CA PHE A 141 4.10 -10.73 7.66
C PHE A 141 2.61 -10.31 7.75
N SER A 142 2.01 -9.85 6.66
CA SER A 142 0.58 -9.50 6.61
C SER A 142 -0.32 -10.71 6.93
N LEU A 143 0.01 -11.88 6.38
CA LEU A 143 -0.72 -13.12 6.68
C LEU A 143 -0.53 -13.58 8.13
N TRP A 144 0.67 -13.40 8.69
CA TRP A 144 0.95 -13.72 10.08
C TRP A 144 0.16 -12.80 11.02
N ILE A 145 0.15 -11.48 10.77
CA ILE A 145 -0.65 -10.53 11.53
C ILE A 145 -2.13 -10.92 11.47
N LYS A 146 -2.67 -11.18 10.26
CA LYS A 146 -4.09 -11.53 10.09
C LYS A 146 -4.52 -12.78 10.87
N ARG A 147 -3.61 -13.74 11.05
CA ARG A 147 -3.86 -14.99 11.80
C ARG A 147 -3.49 -14.89 13.27
N SER A 148 -2.90 -13.79 13.71
CA SER A 148 -2.49 -13.58 15.10
C SER A 148 -3.63 -12.97 15.92
N TRP A 149 -3.44 -12.92 17.24
CA TRP A 149 -4.33 -12.19 18.15
C TRP A 149 -4.54 -10.72 17.74
N MET A 150 -3.48 -10.09 17.19
CA MET A 150 -3.55 -8.73 16.69
C MET A 150 -4.55 -8.59 15.52
N GLY A 151 -4.63 -9.59 14.64
CA GLY A 151 -5.60 -9.62 13.55
C GLY A 151 -7.04 -9.64 14.05
N PHE A 152 -7.35 -10.48 15.05
CA PHE A 152 -8.68 -10.49 15.66
C PHE A 152 -9.05 -9.17 16.33
N ALA A 153 -8.07 -8.51 16.96
CA ALA A 153 -8.30 -7.19 17.55
C ALA A 153 -8.52 -6.11 16.47
N PHE A 154 -7.81 -6.19 15.34
CA PHE A 154 -8.04 -5.32 14.20
C PHE A 154 -9.43 -5.50 13.61
N ASP A 155 -9.85 -6.75 13.39
CA ASP A 155 -11.19 -7.06 12.87
C ASP A 155 -12.28 -6.49 13.81
N ALA A 156 -12.12 -6.66 15.14
CA ALA A 156 -13.05 -6.11 16.11
C ALA A 156 -13.12 -4.56 16.06
N VAL A 157 -11.97 -3.88 15.88
CA VAL A 157 -11.92 -2.41 15.75
C VAL A 157 -12.52 -1.96 14.42
N ALA A 158 -12.33 -2.72 13.34
CA ALA A 158 -12.87 -2.42 12.03
C ALA A 158 -14.39 -2.58 11.96
N ASP A 159 -14.94 -3.58 12.68
CA ASP A 159 -16.37 -3.85 12.73
C ASP A 159 -17.12 -2.77 13.53
N ASP A 160 -16.72 -2.52 14.77
CA ASP A 160 -17.32 -1.49 15.64
C ASP A 160 -16.39 -1.09 16.79
N GLU A 161 -15.92 0.17 16.78
CA GLU A 161 -15.00 0.69 17.78
C GLU A 161 -15.60 0.73 19.19
N ASP A 162 -16.88 1.02 19.32
CA ASP A 162 -17.54 1.15 20.64
C ASP A 162 -17.75 -0.24 21.24
N THR A 163 -18.14 -1.22 20.42
CA THR A 163 -18.23 -2.63 20.85
C THR A 163 -16.86 -3.18 21.21
N ALA A 164 -15.80 -2.88 20.44
CA ALA A 164 -14.45 -3.30 20.76
C ALA A 164 -13.96 -2.77 22.13
N ARG A 165 -14.30 -1.52 22.47
CA ARG A 165 -13.99 -0.94 23.81
C ARG A 165 -14.69 -1.68 24.95
N VAL A 166 -15.94 -2.11 24.74
CA VAL A 166 -16.69 -2.85 25.79
C VAL A 166 -16.02 -4.19 26.10
N VAL A 167 -15.42 -4.86 25.11
CA VAL A 167 -14.68 -6.11 25.32
C VAL A 167 -13.19 -5.89 25.64
N THR A 168 -12.84 -4.71 26.15
CA THR A 168 -11.50 -4.35 26.67
C THR A 168 -10.39 -4.29 25.60
N VAL A 169 -10.71 -4.14 24.33
CA VAL A 169 -9.73 -3.89 23.27
C VAL A 169 -9.30 -2.42 23.29
N ASP A 170 -8.00 -2.16 23.39
CA ASP A 170 -7.46 -0.80 23.29
C ASP A 170 -7.47 -0.31 21.83
N VAL A 171 -8.61 0.23 21.40
CA VAL A 171 -8.83 0.73 20.04
C VAL A 171 -7.72 1.70 19.61
N SER A 172 -7.26 2.57 20.51
CA SER A 172 -6.23 3.57 20.20
C SER A 172 -4.89 2.93 19.89
N ALA A 173 -4.47 1.98 20.70
CA ALA A 173 -3.22 1.26 20.50
C ALA A 173 -3.22 0.46 19.20
N TYR A 174 -4.32 -0.23 18.88
CA TYR A 174 -4.43 -1.00 17.64
C TYR A 174 -4.48 -0.11 16.39
N LYS A 175 -5.21 1.02 16.43
CA LYS A 175 -5.19 2.01 15.35
C LYS A 175 -3.78 2.53 15.07
N LEU A 176 -3.05 2.91 16.12
CA LEU A 176 -1.67 3.37 16.01
C LEU A 176 -0.75 2.29 15.48
N ALA A 177 -0.89 1.05 15.93
CA ALA A 177 -0.10 -0.06 15.45
C ALA A 177 -0.33 -0.32 13.94
N ALA A 178 -1.60 -0.29 13.49
CA ALA A 178 -1.94 -0.43 12.07
C ALA A 178 -1.29 0.68 11.22
N PHE A 179 -1.38 1.94 11.68
CA PHE A 179 -0.74 3.08 11.01
C PHE A 179 0.77 2.91 10.96
N ALA A 180 1.42 2.62 12.08
CA ALA A 180 2.88 2.47 12.13
C ALA A 180 3.37 1.36 11.20
N MET A 181 2.74 0.20 11.23
CA MET A 181 3.12 -0.93 10.38
C MET A 181 2.84 -0.66 8.91
N GLY A 182 1.64 -0.16 8.57
CA GLY A 182 1.28 0.11 7.18
C GLY A 182 2.12 1.20 6.55
N THR A 183 2.42 2.28 7.29
CA THR A 183 3.30 3.35 6.80
C THR A 183 4.76 2.93 6.73
N ALA A 184 5.23 2.08 7.64
CA ALA A 184 6.58 1.49 7.56
C ALA A 184 6.73 0.63 6.29
N MET A 185 5.71 -0.17 5.93
CA MET A 185 5.68 -0.92 4.66
C MET A 185 5.72 0.04 3.46
N ALA A 186 4.95 1.14 3.49
CA ALA A 186 5.02 2.16 2.46
C ALA A 186 6.44 2.77 2.36
N GLY A 187 7.11 2.97 3.49
CA GLY A 187 8.50 3.41 3.53
C GLY A 187 9.47 2.44 2.87
N VAL A 188 9.29 1.13 3.06
CA VAL A 188 10.07 0.11 2.35
C VAL A 188 9.83 0.19 0.85
N ALA A 189 8.58 0.30 0.41
CA ALA A 189 8.24 0.46 -1.00
C ALA A 189 8.91 1.71 -1.58
N GLY A 190 8.87 2.85 -0.85
CA GLY A 190 9.52 4.11 -1.22
C GLY A 190 11.02 3.98 -1.38
N GLY A 191 11.67 3.35 -0.40
CA GLY A 191 13.10 3.08 -0.49
C GLY A 191 13.48 2.23 -1.70
N LEU A 192 12.70 1.20 -2.01
CA LEU A 192 12.89 0.39 -3.21
C LEU A 192 12.65 1.20 -4.50
N TYR A 193 11.60 2.01 -4.55
CA TYR A 193 11.32 2.85 -5.71
C TYR A 193 12.47 3.82 -6.01
N THR A 194 13.10 4.36 -4.97
CA THR A 194 14.24 5.28 -5.07
C THR A 194 15.40 4.71 -5.89
N PHE A 195 15.80 3.49 -5.60
CA PHE A 195 16.89 2.83 -6.33
C PHE A 195 16.47 2.30 -7.70
N PHE A 196 15.18 2.03 -7.88
CA PHE A 196 14.62 1.63 -9.17
C PHE A 196 14.55 2.82 -10.14
N ALA A 197 13.88 3.90 -9.74
CA ALA A 197 13.65 5.07 -10.58
C ALA A 197 14.92 5.94 -10.73
N ARG A 198 15.75 6.03 -9.66
CA ARG A 198 16.99 6.86 -9.59
C ARG A 198 16.76 8.35 -9.79
N PHE A 199 15.53 8.74 -9.85
CA PHE A 199 15.03 10.10 -9.94
C PHE A 199 13.65 10.15 -9.27
N LEU A 200 13.41 11.12 -8.40
CA LEU A 200 12.17 11.26 -7.65
C LEU A 200 11.56 12.62 -7.95
N MET A 201 10.35 12.61 -8.50
CA MET A 201 9.53 13.82 -8.63
C MET A 201 8.54 13.90 -7.47
N PRO A 202 8.26 15.12 -6.94
CA PRO A 202 7.23 15.27 -5.91
C PRO A 202 5.87 14.71 -6.33
N ASP A 203 5.50 14.88 -7.60
CA ASP A 203 4.21 14.44 -8.15
C ASP A 203 4.01 12.92 -8.14
N ASP A 204 5.08 12.12 -8.15
CA ASP A 204 5.01 10.65 -8.02
C ASP A 204 4.35 10.22 -6.70
N PHE A 205 4.37 11.08 -5.68
CA PHE A 205 3.86 10.83 -4.34
C PHE A 205 2.58 11.62 -4.03
N GLY A 206 1.90 12.05 -5.08
CA GLY A 206 0.70 12.86 -4.99
C GLY A 206 -0.57 12.06 -4.70
N PHE A 207 -1.69 12.78 -4.68
CA PHE A 207 -3.02 12.25 -4.44
C PHE A 207 -3.42 11.15 -5.44
N ILE A 208 -3.01 11.28 -6.71
CA ILE A 208 -3.28 10.30 -7.77
C ILE A 208 -2.72 8.92 -7.40
N THR A 209 -1.51 8.88 -6.86
CA THR A 209 -0.86 7.64 -6.40
C THR A 209 -1.61 7.05 -5.22
N SER A 210 -2.08 7.87 -4.27
CA SER A 210 -2.91 7.40 -3.15
C SER A 210 -4.21 6.74 -3.63
N ILE A 211 -4.92 7.37 -4.59
CA ILE A 211 -6.14 6.79 -5.18
C ILE A 211 -5.84 5.50 -5.93
N THR A 212 -4.73 5.46 -6.69
CA THR A 212 -4.33 4.25 -7.40
C THR A 212 -4.14 3.07 -6.44
N VAL A 213 -3.42 3.29 -5.33
CA VAL A 213 -3.19 2.26 -4.32
C VAL A 213 -4.49 1.87 -3.60
N LEU A 214 -5.34 2.86 -3.28
CA LEU A 214 -6.67 2.58 -2.71
C LEU A 214 -7.53 1.74 -3.64
N SER A 215 -7.48 2.02 -4.96
CA SER A 215 -8.19 1.21 -5.96
C SER A 215 -7.70 -0.23 -6.00
N MET A 216 -6.38 -0.46 -5.85
CA MET A 216 -5.81 -1.81 -5.76
C MET A 216 -6.35 -2.58 -4.54
N VAL A 217 -6.45 -1.91 -3.39
CA VAL A 217 -6.97 -2.50 -2.15
C VAL A 217 -8.47 -2.76 -2.25
N ALA A 218 -9.24 -1.78 -2.72
CA ALA A 218 -10.70 -1.89 -2.82
C ALA A 218 -11.14 -2.95 -3.85
N VAL A 219 -10.54 -2.96 -5.04
CA VAL A 219 -10.83 -3.96 -6.08
C VAL A 219 -10.40 -5.35 -5.62
N GLY A 220 -9.27 -5.45 -4.92
CA GLY A 220 -8.78 -6.73 -4.39
C GLY A 220 -9.66 -7.33 -3.31
N GLY A 221 -10.36 -6.47 -2.60
CA GLY A 221 -11.15 -6.80 -1.41
C GLY A 221 -10.43 -6.34 -0.14
N ILE A 222 -11.06 -5.36 0.51
CA ILE A 222 -10.57 -4.74 1.73
C ILE A 222 -10.36 -5.83 2.80
N GLY A 223 -9.15 -5.88 3.37
CA GLY A 223 -8.77 -6.90 4.36
C GLY A 223 -8.30 -8.25 3.78
N SER A 224 -8.36 -8.46 2.47
CA SER A 224 -7.87 -9.68 1.82
C SER A 224 -6.43 -9.51 1.32
N VAL A 225 -5.47 -10.28 1.83
CA VAL A 225 -4.08 -10.23 1.39
C VAL A 225 -3.93 -10.70 -0.06
N PHE A 226 -4.49 -11.86 -0.39
CA PHE A 226 -4.36 -12.43 -1.74
C PHE A 226 -5.16 -11.64 -2.79
N GLY A 227 -6.36 -11.18 -2.44
CA GLY A 227 -7.15 -10.35 -3.34
C GLY A 227 -6.43 -9.05 -3.71
N VAL A 228 -5.83 -8.38 -2.72
CA VAL A 228 -5.04 -7.16 -2.95
C VAL A 228 -3.83 -7.42 -3.84
N ILE A 229 -3.11 -8.54 -3.66
CA ILE A 229 -1.98 -8.90 -4.52
C ILE A 229 -2.44 -9.09 -5.97
N ILE A 230 -3.53 -9.85 -6.19
CA ILE A 230 -4.06 -10.10 -7.54
C ILE A 230 -4.50 -8.79 -8.19
N ALA A 231 -5.27 -7.97 -7.47
CA ALA A 231 -5.73 -6.68 -7.99
C ALA A 231 -4.54 -5.73 -8.29
N THR A 232 -3.51 -5.73 -7.44
CA THR A 232 -2.30 -4.92 -7.67
C THR A 232 -1.58 -5.35 -8.95
N ILE A 233 -1.42 -6.66 -9.17
CA ILE A 233 -0.83 -7.18 -10.41
C ILE A 233 -1.66 -6.75 -11.60
N MET A 234 -2.99 -6.97 -11.58
CA MET A 234 -3.89 -6.62 -12.67
C MET A 234 -3.86 -5.12 -12.97
N LEU A 235 -4.04 -4.27 -11.95
CA LEU A 235 -4.11 -2.82 -12.14
C LEU A 235 -2.76 -2.19 -12.52
N THR A 236 -1.65 -2.78 -12.10
CA THR A 236 -0.31 -2.32 -12.51
C THR A 236 -0.01 -2.71 -13.96
N LEU A 237 -0.46 -3.87 -14.41
CA LEU A 237 -0.23 -4.35 -15.78
C LEU A 237 -1.23 -3.78 -16.79
N MET A 238 -2.42 -3.38 -16.34
CA MET A 238 -3.51 -2.92 -17.20
C MET A 238 -3.13 -1.77 -18.15
N PRO A 239 -2.44 -0.69 -17.72
CA PRO A 239 -2.03 0.39 -18.62
C PRO A 239 -1.01 -0.04 -19.67
N GLU A 240 -0.24 -1.09 -19.41
CA GLU A 240 0.76 -1.62 -20.33
C GLU A 240 0.14 -2.42 -21.47
N PHE A 241 -0.89 -3.22 -21.18
CA PHE A 241 -1.62 -3.97 -22.20
C PHE A 241 -2.57 -3.08 -23.03
N PHE A 242 -3.10 -2.04 -22.43
CA PHE A 242 -4.06 -1.15 -23.05
C PHE A 242 -3.54 0.29 -23.02
N ARG A 243 -2.74 0.66 -24.01
CA ARG A 243 -2.10 1.99 -24.10
C ARG A 243 -3.09 3.15 -24.04
N PHE A 244 -4.31 2.99 -24.56
CA PHE A 244 -5.35 4.03 -24.46
C PHE A 244 -5.80 4.28 -23.02
N ILE A 245 -5.63 3.32 -22.11
CA ILE A 245 -5.95 3.48 -20.68
C ILE A 245 -4.94 4.39 -19.97
N SER A 246 -3.70 4.48 -20.46
CA SER A 246 -2.69 5.33 -19.83
C SER A 246 -3.10 6.80 -19.80
N ASP A 247 -3.77 7.29 -20.83
CA ASP A 247 -4.26 8.67 -20.94
C ASP A 247 -5.50 8.90 -20.06
N TYR A 248 -6.31 7.86 -19.83
CA TYR A 248 -7.53 7.89 -19.03
C TYR A 248 -7.39 7.17 -17.68
N LYS A 249 -6.16 6.99 -17.21
CA LYS A 249 -5.84 6.20 -16.00
C LYS A 249 -6.69 6.57 -14.77
N LEU A 250 -6.85 7.87 -14.52
CA LEU A 250 -7.68 8.38 -13.41
C LEU A 250 -9.16 8.01 -13.57
N LEU A 251 -9.70 8.16 -14.78
CA LEU A 251 -11.09 7.83 -15.08
C LEU A 251 -11.33 6.32 -14.89
N VAL A 252 -10.43 5.49 -15.42
CA VAL A 252 -10.53 4.03 -15.31
C VAL A 252 -10.43 3.58 -13.86
N TYR A 253 -9.47 4.08 -13.09
CA TYR A 253 -9.34 3.72 -11.68
C TYR A 253 -10.50 4.22 -10.83
N GLY A 254 -10.99 5.44 -11.07
CA GLY A 254 -12.18 5.97 -10.41
C GLY A 254 -13.44 5.15 -10.74
N ALA A 255 -13.63 4.77 -12.01
CA ALA A 255 -14.73 3.93 -12.43
C ALA A 255 -14.65 2.52 -11.83
N LEU A 256 -13.45 1.92 -11.78
CA LEU A 256 -13.21 0.62 -11.13
C LEU A 256 -13.48 0.68 -9.61
N LEU A 257 -13.03 1.74 -8.95
CA LEU A 257 -13.29 1.96 -7.52
C LEU A 257 -14.81 2.07 -7.27
N PHE A 258 -15.51 2.88 -8.05
CA PHE A 258 -16.96 3.03 -7.96
C PHE A 258 -17.69 1.70 -8.22
N ALA A 259 -17.29 0.98 -9.26
CA ALA A 259 -17.86 -0.33 -9.59
C ALA A 259 -17.59 -1.37 -8.50
N ALA A 260 -16.36 -1.42 -7.95
CA ALA A 260 -16.02 -2.32 -6.86
C ALA A 260 -16.89 -2.04 -5.63
N MET A 261 -17.01 -0.78 -5.21
CA MET A 261 -17.83 -0.40 -4.05
C MET A 261 -19.31 -0.69 -4.26
N ARG A 262 -19.84 -0.57 -5.50
CA ARG A 262 -21.26 -0.74 -5.80
C ARG A 262 -21.67 -2.19 -6.04
N PHE A 263 -20.82 -2.98 -6.73
CA PHE A 263 -21.18 -4.31 -7.23
C PHE A 263 -20.42 -5.45 -6.57
N ALA A 264 -19.26 -5.17 -5.99
CA ALA A 264 -18.40 -6.16 -5.33
C ALA A 264 -17.79 -5.57 -4.04
N PRO A 265 -18.61 -5.29 -3.01
CA PRO A 265 -18.12 -4.67 -1.77
C PRO A 265 -17.07 -5.53 -1.06
N GLU A 266 -17.09 -6.84 -1.27
CA GLU A 266 -16.08 -7.79 -0.77
C GLU A 266 -14.88 -7.96 -1.75
N GLY A 267 -14.89 -7.24 -2.88
CA GLY A 267 -13.86 -7.28 -3.92
C GLY A 267 -13.70 -8.64 -4.60
N LEU A 268 -12.58 -8.81 -5.33
CA LEU A 268 -12.25 -10.06 -6.02
C LEU A 268 -12.17 -11.25 -5.07
N ALA A 269 -11.71 -11.04 -3.85
CA ALA A 269 -11.59 -12.10 -2.85
C ALA A 269 -12.95 -12.64 -2.42
N GLY A 270 -13.93 -11.79 -2.16
CA GLY A 270 -15.29 -12.19 -1.79
C GLY A 270 -16.01 -12.89 -2.95
N MET A 271 -15.86 -12.39 -4.17
CA MET A 271 -16.38 -13.06 -5.36
C MET A 271 -15.81 -14.46 -5.54
N ALA A 272 -14.52 -14.66 -5.32
CA ALA A 272 -13.89 -15.98 -5.39
C ALA A 272 -14.41 -16.92 -4.30
N GLN A 273 -14.60 -16.41 -3.07
CA GLN A 273 -15.15 -17.21 -1.97
C GLN A 273 -16.61 -17.62 -2.21
N SER A 274 -17.45 -16.70 -2.68
CA SER A 274 -18.85 -17.00 -3.00
C SER A 274 -18.97 -18.04 -4.11
N LEU A 275 -18.11 -17.96 -5.12
CA LEU A 275 -18.06 -18.93 -6.21
C LEU A 275 -17.64 -20.33 -5.72
N LEU A 276 -16.64 -20.40 -4.85
CA LEU A 276 -16.18 -21.65 -4.24
C LEU A 276 -17.25 -22.31 -3.34
N VAL A 277 -17.99 -21.50 -2.59
CA VAL A 277 -19.11 -21.99 -1.77
C VAL A 277 -20.22 -22.55 -2.65
N HIS A 278 -20.59 -21.85 -3.72
CA HIS A 278 -21.60 -22.33 -4.69
C HIS A 278 -21.19 -23.66 -5.36
N LEU A 279 -19.93 -23.77 -5.76
CA LEU A 279 -19.40 -25.01 -6.36
C LEU A 279 -19.40 -26.17 -5.36
N LYS A 280 -19.02 -25.95 -4.10
CA LYS A 280 -19.05 -26.98 -3.06
C LYS A 280 -20.47 -27.43 -2.70
N LEU A 281 -21.44 -26.53 -2.70
CA LEU A 281 -22.83 -26.86 -2.45
C LEU A 281 -23.41 -27.68 -3.61
N LYS A 282 -23.02 -27.38 -4.85
CA LYS A 282 -23.48 -28.14 -6.04
C LYS A 282 -22.91 -29.56 -6.05
N THR A 283 -21.61 -29.73 -5.71
CA THR A 283 -20.98 -31.06 -5.62
C THR A 283 -21.61 -31.92 -4.51
N ARG A 284 -21.93 -31.34 -3.35
CA ARG A 284 -22.63 -32.06 -2.27
C ARG A 284 -24.05 -32.47 -2.67
N ALA A 285 -24.79 -31.59 -3.36
CA ALA A 285 -26.13 -31.92 -3.82
C ALA A 285 -26.14 -33.04 -4.90
N GLU A 286 -25.08 -33.15 -5.70
CA GLU A 286 -24.91 -34.23 -6.68
C GLU A 286 -24.50 -35.57 -6.00
N GLU A 287 -23.75 -35.53 -4.89
CA GLU A 287 -23.39 -36.71 -4.09
C GLU A 287 -24.57 -37.27 -3.26
N GLU A 288 -25.54 -36.43 -2.85
CA GLU A 288 -26.71 -36.85 -2.11
C GLU A 288 -27.82 -37.45 -3.01
N VAL A 289 -27.72 -37.32 -4.34
CA VAL A 289 -28.70 -37.84 -5.32
C VAL A 289 -28.22 -39.15 -5.96
N THR A 290 -26.98 -39.57 -5.76
CA THR A 290 -26.39 -40.83 -6.20
C THR A 290 -26.29 -41.82 -5.06
#